data_9c17a05988b56693cf19616ae63d2d0a
#
_entry.id   9c17a05988b56693cf19616ae63d2d0a
#
_cell.length_a   1.000
_cell.length_b   1.000
_cell.length_c   1.000
_cell.angle_alpha   90.00
_cell.angle_beta   90.00
_cell.angle_gamma   90.00
#
_symmetry.space_group_name_H-M   'P 1'
#
loop_
_entity.id
_entity.type
_entity.pdbx_description
1 polymer ?
#
loop_
_entity_poly.entity_id
_entity_poly.type
_entity_poly.pdbx_seq_one_letter_code
_entity_poly.pdbx_strand_id
1 'polypeptide(L)'
;MPEIKELTIEKIDIIKSFFKDVFMREPWNDDWSDDEQLHQYITDIIGNRNSLAFGLFEGEQLLGLALGNIKHWYTGTEFFVEEFCVKTEMQGQGLGTEFLQLLEVELRVRDIKTIFLMTGKEMPAFAFYKKNGFEEIINHVSLKKDI
;
A
#
# COMPACT_ATOMS: atom_id res chain seq x y z
N MET A 1 2.93 14.78 15.24
CA MET A 1 1.80 13.90 14.91
C MET A 1 1.84 13.56 13.42
N PRO A 2 1.93 12.30 13.05
CA PRO A 2 1.85 11.95 11.65
C PRO A 2 0.50 12.32 11.05
N GLU A 3 0.52 12.69 9.79
CA GLU A 3 -0.70 12.99 9.05
C GLU A 3 -0.68 12.31 7.69
N ILE A 4 -1.87 12.05 7.15
CA ILE A 4 -2.03 11.41 5.86
C ILE A 4 -2.26 12.47 4.79
N LYS A 5 -1.63 12.30 3.63
CA LYS A 5 -1.80 13.17 2.47
C LYS A 5 -1.97 12.34 1.22
N GLU A 6 -2.88 12.75 0.35
CA GLU A 6 -3.02 12.11 -0.96
C GLU A 6 -1.81 12.39 -1.83
N LEU A 7 -1.34 11.35 -2.52
CA LEU A 7 -0.22 11.43 -3.46
C LEU A 7 -0.73 11.15 -4.88
N THR A 8 -0.12 11.83 -5.86
CA THR A 8 -0.45 11.62 -7.27
C THR A 8 0.82 11.26 -8.04
N ILE A 9 0.66 11.01 -9.34
CA ILE A 9 1.78 10.69 -10.23
C ILE A 9 2.86 11.79 -10.23
N GLU A 10 2.51 13.02 -9.87
CA GLU A 10 3.48 14.13 -9.79
C GLU A 10 4.54 13.88 -8.71
N LYS A 11 4.24 13.01 -7.73
CA LYS A 11 5.16 12.67 -6.64
C LYS A 11 5.88 11.34 -6.86
N ILE A 12 5.91 10.86 -8.11
CA ILE A 12 6.45 9.53 -8.42
C ILE A 12 7.90 9.35 -7.94
N ASP A 13 8.72 10.40 -8.01
CA ASP A 13 10.12 10.26 -7.64
C ASP A 13 10.31 9.96 -6.16
N ILE A 14 9.59 10.65 -5.28
CA ILE A 14 9.69 10.36 -3.84
C ILE A 14 9.05 9.02 -3.51
N ILE A 15 8.00 8.64 -4.22
CA ILE A 15 7.35 7.33 -4.04
C ILE A 15 8.31 6.21 -4.43
N LYS A 16 8.96 6.32 -5.59
CA LYS A 16 9.93 5.33 -6.05
C LYS A 16 11.09 5.17 -5.06
N SER A 17 11.64 6.28 -4.62
CA SER A 17 12.76 6.27 -3.67
C SER A 17 12.38 5.59 -2.36
N PHE A 18 11.23 5.93 -1.81
CA PHE A 18 10.74 5.34 -0.58
C PHE A 18 10.47 3.85 -0.73
N PHE A 19 9.75 3.48 -1.79
CA PHE A 19 9.41 2.09 -2.10
C PHE A 19 10.66 1.22 -2.22
N LYS A 20 11.62 1.69 -3.00
CA LYS A 20 12.88 1.00 -3.22
C LYS A 20 13.62 0.78 -1.90
N ASP A 21 13.69 1.81 -1.06
CA ASP A 21 14.39 1.73 0.21
C ASP A 21 13.77 0.68 1.14
N VAL A 22 12.45 0.54 1.14
CA VAL A 22 11.77 -0.44 1.99
C VAL A 22 11.89 -1.86 1.42
N PHE A 23 11.58 -2.05 0.14
CA PHE A 23 11.39 -3.40 -0.41
C PHE A 23 12.66 -4.08 -0.88
N MET A 24 13.76 -3.36 -1.04
CA MET A 24 15.07 -3.98 -1.30
C MET A 24 15.71 -4.55 -0.04
N ARG A 25 15.14 -4.27 1.14
CA ARG A 25 15.60 -4.80 2.43
C ARG A 25 14.82 -6.03 2.84
N GLU A 26 15.36 -6.75 3.83
CA GLU A 26 14.66 -7.87 4.44
C GLU A 26 13.31 -7.44 5.02
N PRO A 27 12.29 -8.31 5.02
CA PRO A 27 12.29 -9.70 4.55
C PRO A 27 12.03 -9.86 3.06
N TRP A 28 11.75 -8.76 2.33
CA TRP A 28 11.35 -8.84 0.92
C TRP A 28 12.53 -9.10 -0.01
N ASN A 29 13.61 -8.32 0.14
CA ASN A 29 14.82 -8.43 -0.68
C ASN A 29 14.54 -8.40 -2.18
N ASP A 30 13.55 -7.63 -2.60
CA ASP A 30 13.18 -7.49 -4.01
C ASP A 30 14.24 -6.66 -4.73
N ASP A 31 14.66 -7.14 -5.90
CA ASP A 31 15.65 -6.41 -6.69
C ASP A 31 14.97 -5.35 -7.56
N TRP A 32 14.92 -4.14 -7.06
CA TRP A 32 14.42 -2.96 -7.78
C TRP A 32 15.56 -2.07 -8.29
N SER A 33 16.71 -2.65 -8.63
CA SER A 33 17.86 -1.90 -9.13
C SER A 33 17.64 -1.31 -10.52
N ASP A 34 16.75 -1.92 -11.32
CA ASP A 34 16.38 -1.38 -12.63
C ASP A 34 15.35 -0.26 -12.43
N ASP A 35 15.80 0.97 -12.53
CA ASP A 35 14.95 2.15 -12.29
C ASP A 35 13.80 2.28 -13.30
N GLU A 36 14.01 1.88 -14.54
CA GLU A 36 12.94 1.90 -15.54
C GLU A 36 11.83 0.92 -15.20
N GLN A 37 12.20 -0.27 -14.75
CA GLN A 37 11.24 -1.28 -14.32
C GLN A 37 10.44 -0.77 -13.12
N LEU A 38 11.12 -0.17 -12.15
CA LEU A 38 10.46 0.41 -10.98
C LEU A 38 9.52 1.53 -11.38
N HIS A 39 9.97 2.43 -12.27
CA HIS A 39 9.15 3.53 -12.76
C HIS A 39 7.86 3.04 -13.42
N GLN A 40 7.98 2.02 -14.26
CA GLN A 40 6.81 1.43 -14.91
C GLN A 40 5.87 0.78 -13.89
N TYR A 41 6.41 0.03 -12.94
CA TYR A 41 5.59 -0.63 -11.92
C TYR A 41 4.81 0.40 -11.08
N ILE A 42 5.47 1.43 -10.59
CA ILE A 42 4.78 2.45 -9.79
C ILE A 42 3.74 3.18 -10.65
N THR A 43 4.08 3.50 -11.89
CA THR A 43 3.14 4.14 -12.81
C THR A 43 1.91 3.27 -13.07
N ASP A 44 2.09 1.94 -13.15
CA ASP A 44 0.98 1.01 -13.32
C ASP A 44 -0.02 1.09 -12.16
N ILE A 45 0.45 1.45 -10.97
CA ILE A 45 -0.41 1.56 -9.79
C ILE A 45 -1.01 2.95 -9.66
N ILE A 46 -0.22 4.01 -9.80
CA ILE A 46 -0.67 5.37 -9.45
C ILE A 46 -0.98 6.25 -10.65
N GLY A 47 -0.75 5.78 -11.87
CA GLY A 47 -0.95 6.56 -13.08
C GLY A 47 -2.28 6.32 -13.81
N ASN A 48 -3.25 5.70 -13.17
CA ASN A 48 -4.51 5.33 -13.80
C ASN A 48 -5.65 6.25 -13.36
N ARG A 49 -6.74 6.23 -14.14
CA ARG A 49 -7.95 6.99 -13.82
C ARG A 49 -8.49 6.69 -12.41
N ASN A 50 -8.39 5.45 -11.99
CA ASN A 50 -8.92 5.00 -10.70
C ASN A 50 -7.83 4.83 -9.63
N SER A 51 -6.64 5.37 -9.86
CA SER A 51 -5.58 5.32 -8.85
C SER A 51 -5.95 6.16 -7.63
N LEU A 52 -5.56 5.66 -6.46
CA LEU A 52 -5.66 6.41 -5.21
C LEU A 52 -4.46 6.04 -4.37
N ALA A 53 -3.71 7.03 -3.95
CA ALA A 53 -2.48 6.81 -3.20
C ALA A 53 -2.36 7.80 -2.06
N PHE A 54 -1.79 7.34 -0.95
CA PHE A 54 -1.57 8.17 0.24
C PHE A 54 -0.15 7.98 0.77
N GLY A 55 0.38 9.06 1.32
CA GLY A 55 1.58 9.02 2.13
C GLY A 55 1.28 9.36 3.56
N LEU A 56 1.99 8.74 4.47
CA LEU A 56 2.02 9.12 5.88
C LEU A 56 3.21 10.03 6.08
N PHE A 57 3.00 11.21 6.66
CA PHE A 57 4.04 12.23 6.81
C PHE A 57 4.16 12.69 8.26
N GLU A 58 5.40 12.96 8.67
CA GLU A 58 5.68 13.75 9.86
C GLU A 58 6.38 15.02 9.36
N GLY A 59 5.66 16.14 9.37
CA GLY A 59 6.15 17.33 8.66
C GLY A 59 6.27 17.04 7.17
N GLU A 60 7.47 17.21 6.63
CA GLU A 60 7.74 16.91 5.22
C GLU A 60 8.36 15.53 5.01
N GLN A 61 8.60 14.79 6.09
CA GLN A 61 9.21 13.46 6.01
C GLN A 61 8.16 12.41 5.71
N LEU A 62 8.37 11.66 4.63
CA LEU A 62 7.52 10.53 4.26
C LEU A 62 7.86 9.33 5.14
N LEU A 63 6.87 8.78 5.82
CA LEU A 63 7.01 7.66 6.75
C LEU A 63 6.35 6.38 6.26
N GLY A 64 5.43 6.47 5.32
CA GLY A 64 4.72 5.30 4.80
C GLY A 64 4.00 5.58 3.51
N LEU A 65 3.67 4.52 2.77
CA LEU A 65 2.93 4.57 1.51
C LEU A 65 1.76 3.60 1.53
N ALA A 66 0.63 4.04 0.98
CA ALA A 66 -0.50 3.18 0.65
C ALA A 66 -0.88 3.49 -0.78
N LEU A 67 -0.56 2.56 -1.69
CA LEU A 67 -0.75 2.75 -3.13
C LEU A 67 -1.79 1.75 -3.62
N GLY A 68 -2.75 2.23 -4.39
CA GLY A 68 -3.75 1.31 -4.91
C GLY A 68 -4.73 1.94 -5.88
N ASN A 69 -5.87 1.28 -6.02
CA ASN A 69 -6.89 1.61 -6.99
C ASN A 69 -8.27 1.52 -6.37
N ILE A 70 -9.19 2.36 -6.85
CA ILE A 70 -10.60 2.30 -6.47
C ILE A 70 -11.32 1.41 -7.46
N LYS A 71 -12.16 0.50 -6.96
CA LYS A 71 -13.05 -0.31 -7.78
C LYS A 71 -14.48 -0.13 -7.32
N HIS A 72 -15.36 0.12 -8.28
CA HIS A 72 -16.78 0.27 -8.02
C HIS A 72 -17.44 -1.10 -8.15
N TRP A 73 -17.21 -1.94 -7.14
CA TRP A 73 -17.76 -3.30 -7.10
C TRP A 73 -19.26 -3.24 -6.83
N TYR A 74 -19.99 -4.26 -7.26
CA TYR A 74 -21.46 -4.21 -7.20
C TYR A 74 -22.02 -4.10 -5.78
N THR A 75 -21.25 -4.51 -4.77
CA THR A 75 -21.66 -4.40 -3.36
C THR A 75 -21.21 -3.11 -2.70
N GLY A 76 -20.39 -2.32 -3.36
CA GLY A 76 -19.86 -1.07 -2.83
C GLY A 76 -18.49 -0.75 -3.36
N THR A 77 -18.07 0.49 -3.19
CA THR A 77 -16.75 0.94 -3.63
C THR A 77 -15.65 0.41 -2.72
N GLU A 78 -14.61 -0.14 -3.33
CA GLU A 78 -13.48 -0.74 -2.63
C GLU A 78 -12.18 -0.02 -2.94
N PHE A 79 -11.29 0.04 -1.97
CA PHE A 79 -9.91 0.43 -2.18
C PHE A 79 -9.06 -0.84 -2.24
N PHE A 80 -8.53 -1.14 -3.43
CA PHE A 80 -7.63 -2.27 -3.63
C PHE A 80 -6.21 -1.79 -3.37
N VAL A 81 -5.61 -2.22 -2.25
CA VAL A 81 -4.25 -1.86 -1.88
C VAL A 81 -3.27 -2.76 -2.65
N GLU A 82 -2.48 -2.15 -3.52
CA GLU A 82 -1.41 -2.85 -4.24
C GLU A 82 -0.15 -2.91 -3.39
N GLU A 83 0.20 -1.80 -2.73
CA GLU A 83 1.38 -1.70 -1.89
C GLU A 83 1.06 -0.90 -0.63
N PHE A 84 1.49 -1.42 0.51
CA PHE A 84 1.39 -0.75 1.80
C PHE A 84 2.69 -0.99 2.58
N CYS A 85 3.35 0.08 2.98
CA CYS A 85 4.59 -0.06 3.74
C CYS A 85 4.85 1.15 4.63
N VAL A 86 5.67 0.92 5.64
CA VAL A 86 6.19 1.99 6.49
C VAL A 86 7.71 1.93 6.49
N LYS A 87 8.34 3.05 6.82
CA LYS A 87 9.78 3.18 6.87
C LYS A 87 10.39 2.07 7.74
N THR A 88 11.42 1.42 7.22
CA THR A 88 12.01 0.24 7.84
C THR A 88 12.42 0.50 9.30
N GLU A 89 13.04 1.64 9.56
CA GLU A 89 13.52 2.00 10.89
C GLU A 89 12.40 2.19 11.91
N MET A 90 11.17 2.34 11.44
CA MET A 90 10.00 2.59 12.29
C MET A 90 9.04 1.41 12.34
N GLN A 91 9.40 0.29 11.75
CA GLN A 91 8.59 -0.93 11.83
C GLN A 91 8.60 -1.49 13.25
N GLY A 92 7.50 -2.13 13.63
CA GLY A 92 7.37 -2.71 14.97
C GLY A 92 7.06 -1.71 16.08
N GLN A 93 6.76 -0.45 15.74
CA GLN A 93 6.48 0.61 16.72
C GLN A 93 5.04 1.13 16.67
N GLY A 94 4.15 0.42 15.98
CA GLY A 94 2.75 0.79 15.87
C GLY A 94 2.43 1.78 14.77
N LEU A 95 3.41 2.22 14.00
CA LEU A 95 3.21 3.21 12.95
C LEU A 95 2.29 2.68 11.83
N GLY A 96 2.43 1.42 11.47
CA GLY A 96 1.56 0.79 10.46
C GLY A 96 0.11 0.78 10.90
N THR A 97 -0.16 0.49 12.16
CA THR A 97 -1.51 0.50 12.72
C THR A 97 -2.09 1.91 12.71
N GLU A 98 -1.30 2.90 13.11
CA GLU A 98 -1.73 4.30 13.07
C GLU A 98 -2.04 4.73 11.63
N PHE A 99 -1.19 4.34 10.68
CA PHE A 99 -1.40 4.65 9.28
C PHE A 99 -2.71 4.04 8.76
N LEU A 100 -2.99 2.77 9.08
CA LEU A 100 -4.25 2.14 8.69
C LEU A 100 -5.46 2.87 9.28
N GLN A 101 -5.39 3.32 10.53
CA GLN A 101 -6.48 4.04 11.16
C GLN A 101 -6.74 5.37 10.43
N LEU A 102 -5.70 6.11 10.09
CA LEU A 102 -5.83 7.37 9.34
C LEU A 102 -6.37 7.09 7.92
N LEU A 103 -5.89 6.03 7.29
CA LEU A 103 -6.37 5.63 5.97
C LEU A 103 -7.87 5.31 6.00
N GLU A 104 -8.33 4.57 7.00
CA GLU A 104 -9.75 4.24 7.13
C GLU A 104 -10.62 5.50 7.25
N VAL A 105 -10.16 6.51 7.97
CA VAL A 105 -10.87 7.79 8.08
C VAL A 105 -11.01 8.44 6.70
N GLU A 106 -9.91 8.50 5.94
CA GLU A 106 -9.91 9.08 4.59
C GLU A 106 -10.83 8.31 3.63
N LEU A 107 -10.83 7.00 3.74
CA LEU A 107 -11.67 6.17 2.87
C LEU A 107 -13.15 6.33 3.22
N ARG A 108 -13.49 6.45 4.50
CA ARG A 108 -14.88 6.69 4.91
C ARG A 108 -15.42 8.02 4.39
N VAL A 109 -14.60 9.06 4.41
CA VAL A 109 -14.97 10.38 3.86
C VAL A 109 -15.32 10.27 2.38
N ARG A 110 -14.68 9.36 1.67
CA ARG A 110 -14.91 9.11 0.23
C ARG A 110 -15.99 8.06 -0.05
N ASP A 111 -16.69 7.63 0.99
CA ASP A 111 -17.72 6.58 0.88
C ASP A 111 -17.17 5.25 0.35
N ILE A 112 -15.91 4.96 0.66
CA ILE A 112 -15.28 3.68 0.35
C ILE A 112 -15.49 2.76 1.54
N LYS A 113 -16.05 1.58 1.30
CA LYS A 113 -16.55 0.69 2.34
C LYS A 113 -15.62 -0.46 2.68
N THR A 114 -14.70 -0.81 1.78
CA THR A 114 -13.88 -2.01 1.90
C THR A 114 -12.46 -1.71 1.48
N ILE A 115 -11.51 -2.25 2.24
CA ILE A 115 -10.11 -2.33 1.82
C ILE A 115 -9.84 -3.78 1.45
N PHE A 116 -9.42 -4.01 0.21
CA PHE A 116 -9.06 -5.34 -0.29
C PHE A 116 -7.57 -5.37 -0.59
N LEU A 117 -6.90 -6.46 -0.20
CA LEU A 117 -5.49 -6.65 -0.54
C LEU A 117 -5.14 -8.12 -0.63
N MET A 118 -4.00 -8.41 -1.26
CA MET A 118 -3.42 -9.75 -1.28
C MET A 118 -2.05 -9.70 -0.62
N THR A 119 -1.74 -10.70 0.20
CA THR A 119 -0.44 -10.83 0.85
C THR A 119 -0.07 -12.30 0.95
N GLY A 120 1.22 -12.59 1.08
CA GLY A 120 1.68 -13.96 1.26
C GLY A 120 1.41 -14.45 2.67
N LYS A 121 0.91 -15.68 2.81
CA LYS A 121 0.61 -16.27 4.13
C LYS A 121 1.85 -16.38 5.02
N GLU A 122 3.02 -16.51 4.43
CA GLU A 122 4.29 -16.67 5.14
C GLU A 122 4.96 -15.35 5.50
N MET A 123 4.41 -14.22 5.02
CA MET A 123 5.00 -12.91 5.26
C MET A 123 4.54 -12.35 6.60
N PRO A 124 5.40 -11.57 7.29
CA PRO A 124 5.01 -10.90 8.54
C PRO A 124 3.79 -10.01 8.38
N ALA A 125 3.57 -9.46 7.18
CA ALA A 125 2.42 -8.59 6.89
C ALA A 125 1.09 -9.30 7.11
N PHE A 126 1.00 -10.61 6.88
CA PHE A 126 -0.24 -11.34 7.08
C PHE A 126 -0.74 -11.22 8.52
N ALA A 127 0.14 -11.48 9.49
CA ALA A 127 -0.19 -11.34 10.90
C ALA A 127 -0.55 -9.90 11.26
N PHE A 128 0.16 -8.92 10.69
CA PHE A 128 -0.12 -7.50 10.88
C PHE A 128 -1.54 -7.15 10.42
N TYR A 129 -1.94 -7.60 9.24
CA TYR A 129 -3.28 -7.31 8.72
C TYR A 129 -4.37 -7.96 9.56
N LYS A 130 -4.19 -9.22 9.95
CA LYS A 130 -5.16 -9.91 10.81
C LYS A 130 -5.32 -9.20 12.16
N LYS A 131 -4.23 -8.76 12.75
CA LYS A 131 -4.25 -7.99 14.01
C LYS A 131 -5.03 -6.69 13.85
N ASN A 132 -5.04 -6.11 12.66
CA ASN A 132 -5.70 -4.84 12.37
C ASN A 132 -7.10 -5.02 11.76
N GLY A 133 -7.71 -6.17 11.95
CA GLY A 133 -9.11 -6.38 11.60
C GLY A 133 -9.37 -6.91 10.21
N PHE A 134 -8.33 -7.23 9.45
CA PHE A 134 -8.51 -7.86 8.15
C PHE A 134 -8.83 -9.35 8.31
N GLU A 135 -9.74 -9.83 7.49
CA GLU A 135 -10.15 -11.23 7.48
C GLU A 135 -9.66 -11.92 6.20
N GLU A 136 -9.13 -13.13 6.35
CA GLU A 136 -8.76 -13.93 5.20
C GLU A 136 -10.00 -14.37 4.42
N ILE A 137 -9.98 -14.17 3.10
CA ILE A 137 -11.06 -14.67 2.23
C ILE A 137 -10.69 -16.10 1.85
N ILE A 138 -11.09 -17.05 2.67
CA ILE A 138 -10.59 -18.44 2.63
C ILE A 138 -11.02 -19.22 1.39
N ASN A 139 -12.08 -18.77 0.70
CA ASN A 139 -12.56 -19.42 -0.52
C ASN A 139 -12.00 -18.78 -1.80
N HIS A 140 -11.10 -17.80 -1.68
CA HIS A 140 -10.39 -17.22 -2.82
C HIS A 140 -9.01 -17.86 -2.96
N VAL A 141 -8.54 -17.94 -4.19
CA VAL A 141 -7.20 -18.43 -4.50
C VAL A 141 -6.61 -17.59 -5.62
N SER A 142 -5.32 -17.37 -5.56
CA SER A 142 -4.59 -16.70 -6.65
C SER A 142 -4.03 -17.77 -7.57
N LEU A 143 -4.23 -17.58 -8.88
CA LEU A 143 -3.75 -18.50 -9.91
C LEU A 143 -2.85 -17.75 -10.87
N LYS A 144 -1.77 -18.40 -11.32
CA LYS A 144 -0.93 -17.89 -12.40
C LYS A 144 -0.58 -19.00 -13.35
N LYS A 145 -0.23 -18.62 -14.57
CA LYS A 145 0.29 -19.54 -15.58
C LYS A 145 1.46 -18.85 -16.29
N ASP A 146 2.58 -19.48 -16.28
CA ASP A 146 3.73 -19.00 -17.04
C ASP A 146 3.55 -19.37 -18.50
N ILE A 147 3.88 -18.45 -19.39
CA ILE A 147 3.69 -18.63 -20.83
C ILE A 147 4.99 -18.41 -21.60
#